data_9132c49e7f26af88c7a51f63e1531729
#
_entry.id   9132c49e7f26af88c7a51f63e1531729
#
_cell.length_a   1.000
_cell.length_b   1.000
_cell.length_c   1.000
_cell.angle_alpha   90.00
_cell.angle_beta   90.00
_cell.angle_gamma   90.00
#
_symmetry.space_group_name_H-M   'P 1'
#
loop_
_entity.id
_entity.type
_entity.pdbx_description
1 polymer ?
#
loop_
_entity_poly.entity_id
_entity_poly.type
_entity_poly.pdbx_seq_one_letter_code
_entity_poly.pdbx_strand_id
1 'polypeptide(L)'
;MKIRAAIAGASGYVGGELARLLANHPNIELVTVTGNSSVGETLGSLNPALDKYSDLVFVENTKENLLGHDVVFLALPHTKSAEVATWLEDDVLVLDCGADFRLESAEEFEKFYKSPHAGSWTYGMPELLIEGNSKQREKLSGQKRIAVPGCNATAITLALAPLLRDGLVDPTDLVSTLSVGTSGAGRNAEVNQEPVLASAFAYQVGGIHRHIPEVQQNLQKSAKGQVSLTFTPVLVPMFRGILAVNTAKLLPGVDETAIRNAFTSVYGTESFIEILPSATFPNTSDVEFTNKVQIGIAIDEA
;
A
#
# COMPACT_ATOMS: atom_id res chain seq x y z
N MET A 1 -15.16 -12.74 23.30
CA MET A 1 -16.00 -11.95 22.36
C MET A 1 -15.13 -11.63 21.16
N LYS A 2 -15.62 -11.79 19.92
CA LYS A 2 -14.87 -11.41 18.74
C LYS A 2 -14.95 -9.90 18.51
N ILE A 3 -13.88 -9.32 17.97
CA ILE A 3 -13.81 -7.93 17.53
C ILE A 3 -14.73 -7.76 16.30
N ARG A 4 -15.69 -6.84 16.36
CA ARG A 4 -16.66 -6.61 15.29
C ARG A 4 -16.09 -5.63 14.27
N ALA A 5 -16.03 -6.05 13.01
CA ALA A 5 -15.48 -5.24 11.92
C ALA A 5 -16.54 -4.82 10.90
N ALA A 6 -16.38 -3.62 10.35
CA ALA A 6 -17.07 -3.15 9.16
C ALA A 6 -16.10 -2.80 8.04
N ILE A 7 -16.52 -2.95 6.79
CA ILE A 7 -15.80 -2.46 5.61
C ILE A 7 -16.68 -1.46 4.87
N ALA A 8 -16.27 -0.20 4.89
CA ALA A 8 -16.85 0.85 4.07
C ALA A 8 -16.28 0.77 2.65
N GLY A 9 -17.16 0.58 1.64
CA GLY A 9 -16.73 0.41 0.24
C GLY A 9 -16.30 -1.03 -0.11
N ALA A 10 -16.94 -2.02 0.49
CA ALA A 10 -16.58 -3.44 0.33
C ALA A 10 -16.82 -4.00 -1.10
N SER A 11 -17.54 -3.29 -1.97
CA SER A 11 -17.79 -3.71 -3.36
C SER A 11 -16.57 -3.58 -4.29
N GLY A 12 -15.53 -2.83 -3.87
CA GLY A 12 -14.27 -2.70 -4.61
C GLY A 12 -13.32 -3.88 -4.40
N TYR A 13 -12.21 -3.91 -5.17
CA TYR A 13 -11.17 -4.96 -5.03
C TYR A 13 -10.51 -4.96 -3.65
N VAL A 14 -10.22 -3.78 -3.08
CA VAL A 14 -9.64 -3.67 -1.74
C VAL A 14 -10.59 -4.23 -0.69
N GLY A 15 -11.88 -3.88 -0.77
CA GLY A 15 -12.89 -4.39 0.15
C GLY A 15 -13.08 -5.89 0.07
N GLY A 16 -13.08 -6.46 -1.14
CA GLY A 16 -13.13 -7.92 -1.35
C GLY A 16 -11.91 -8.63 -0.77
N GLU A 17 -10.72 -8.06 -0.91
CA GLU A 17 -9.48 -8.60 -0.35
C GLU A 17 -9.46 -8.52 1.19
N LEU A 18 -9.95 -7.43 1.76
CA LEU A 18 -10.14 -7.32 3.22
C LEU A 18 -11.09 -8.40 3.75
N ALA A 19 -12.22 -8.62 3.07
CA ALA A 19 -13.15 -9.68 3.45
C ALA A 19 -12.49 -11.06 3.40
N ARG A 20 -11.66 -11.35 2.37
CA ARG A 20 -10.89 -12.60 2.25
C ARG A 20 -9.91 -12.78 3.41
N LEU A 21 -9.17 -11.72 3.79
CA LEU A 21 -8.24 -11.76 4.91
C LEU A 21 -8.98 -11.96 6.25
N LEU A 22 -10.07 -11.24 6.45
CA LEU A 22 -10.90 -11.34 7.66
C LEU A 22 -11.61 -12.72 7.77
N ALA A 23 -11.88 -13.39 6.66
CA ALA A 23 -12.48 -14.72 6.67
C ALA A 23 -11.66 -15.74 7.48
N ASN A 24 -10.34 -15.59 7.46
CA ASN A 24 -9.41 -16.46 8.16
C ASN A 24 -8.84 -15.83 9.46
N HIS A 25 -9.30 -14.63 9.84
CA HIS A 25 -8.78 -13.98 11.05
C HIS A 25 -9.39 -14.61 12.32
N PRO A 26 -8.56 -15.02 13.31
CA PRO A 26 -9.05 -15.76 14.47
C PRO A 26 -9.93 -14.92 15.42
N ASN A 27 -9.66 -13.63 15.53
CA ASN A 27 -10.25 -12.76 16.55
C ASN A 27 -11.19 -11.69 16.00
N ILE A 28 -11.19 -11.43 14.69
CA ILE A 28 -12.02 -10.41 14.06
C ILE A 28 -13.15 -11.09 13.27
N GLU A 29 -14.34 -10.54 13.39
CA GLU A 29 -15.52 -10.96 12.64
C GLU A 29 -16.06 -9.81 11.80
N LEU A 30 -16.15 -10.01 10.50
CA LEU A 30 -16.78 -9.07 9.60
C LEU A 30 -18.30 -9.17 9.73
N VAL A 31 -18.95 -8.10 10.14
CA VAL A 31 -20.40 -8.08 10.40
C VAL A 31 -21.16 -7.10 9.51
N THR A 32 -20.46 -6.10 8.94
CA THR A 32 -21.09 -5.10 8.09
C THR A 32 -20.23 -4.81 6.85
N VAL A 33 -20.86 -4.78 5.70
CA VAL A 33 -20.26 -4.37 4.42
C VAL A 33 -21.13 -3.29 3.79
N THR A 34 -20.49 -2.15 3.44
CA THR A 34 -21.22 -1.08 2.78
C THR A 34 -20.83 -0.93 1.31
N GLY A 35 -21.76 -0.48 0.51
CA GLY A 35 -21.57 -0.14 -0.90
C GLY A 35 -22.55 0.96 -1.31
N ASN A 36 -22.38 1.49 -2.52
CA ASN A 36 -23.36 2.46 -3.08
C ASN A 36 -24.22 1.76 -4.13
N SER A 37 -23.64 1.38 -5.26
CA SER A 37 -24.36 0.73 -6.37
C SER A 37 -24.74 -0.73 -6.10
N SER A 38 -24.13 -1.35 -5.09
CA SER A 38 -24.32 -2.78 -4.76
C SER A 38 -25.25 -3.00 -3.58
N VAL A 39 -25.95 -1.98 -3.09
CA VAL A 39 -26.90 -2.11 -1.96
C VAL A 39 -27.97 -3.15 -2.29
N GLY A 40 -28.19 -4.10 -1.36
CA GLY A 40 -29.11 -5.20 -1.52
C GLY A 40 -28.51 -6.45 -2.19
N GLU A 41 -27.36 -6.37 -2.82
CA GLU A 41 -26.60 -7.53 -3.30
C GLU A 41 -25.85 -8.22 -2.17
N THR A 42 -25.41 -9.48 -2.38
CA THR A 42 -24.57 -10.18 -1.40
C THR A 42 -23.09 -10.00 -1.71
N LEU A 43 -22.25 -10.08 -0.68
CA LEU A 43 -20.80 -10.00 -0.86
C LEU A 43 -20.27 -11.11 -1.79
N GLY A 44 -20.85 -12.31 -1.70
CA GLY A 44 -20.52 -13.45 -2.56
C GLY A 44 -20.86 -13.23 -4.03
N SER A 45 -21.88 -12.45 -4.37
CA SER A 45 -22.21 -12.14 -5.77
C SER A 45 -21.08 -11.38 -6.48
N LEU A 46 -20.35 -10.53 -5.76
CA LEU A 46 -19.21 -9.78 -6.27
C LEU A 46 -17.86 -10.48 -6.08
N ASN A 47 -17.79 -11.45 -5.18
CA ASN A 47 -16.59 -12.19 -4.83
C ASN A 47 -16.89 -13.69 -4.71
N PRO A 48 -17.15 -14.41 -5.83
CA PRO A 48 -17.61 -15.81 -5.80
C PRO A 48 -16.67 -16.80 -5.11
N ALA A 49 -15.38 -16.47 -4.99
CA ALA A 49 -14.38 -17.29 -4.30
C ALA A 49 -14.41 -17.14 -2.77
N LEU A 50 -15.31 -16.32 -2.24
CA LEU A 50 -15.42 -16.05 -0.80
C LEU A 50 -16.51 -16.90 -0.17
N ASP A 51 -16.16 -18.04 0.43
CA ASP A 51 -17.13 -18.93 1.10
C ASP A 51 -17.72 -18.29 2.37
N LYS A 52 -16.83 -17.91 3.30
CA LYS A 52 -17.23 -17.20 4.51
C LYS A 52 -17.60 -15.76 4.19
N TYR A 53 -18.69 -15.29 4.77
CA TYR A 53 -19.26 -13.95 4.53
C TYR A 53 -19.96 -13.77 3.17
N SER A 54 -20.10 -14.81 2.34
CA SER A 54 -20.80 -14.74 1.05
C SER A 54 -22.21 -14.17 1.15
N ASP A 55 -22.92 -14.48 2.24
CA ASP A 55 -24.31 -14.08 2.47
C ASP A 55 -24.47 -12.67 3.08
N LEU A 56 -23.36 -11.98 3.41
CA LEU A 56 -23.45 -10.61 3.89
C LEU A 56 -24.03 -9.70 2.81
N VAL A 57 -25.12 -9.03 3.13
CA VAL A 57 -25.80 -8.11 2.22
C VAL A 57 -25.19 -6.71 2.34
N PHE A 58 -24.91 -6.06 1.21
CA PHE A 58 -24.44 -4.69 1.19
C PHE A 58 -25.54 -3.74 1.68
N VAL A 59 -25.19 -2.91 2.65
CA VAL A 59 -26.01 -1.79 3.13
C VAL A 59 -25.45 -0.46 2.64
N GLU A 60 -26.22 0.60 2.74
CA GLU A 60 -25.78 1.96 2.39
C GLU A 60 -24.59 2.39 3.27
N ASN A 61 -23.68 3.20 2.68
CA ASN A 61 -22.57 3.79 3.41
C ASN A 61 -23.05 5.01 4.20
N THR A 62 -23.64 4.77 5.37
CA THR A 62 -24.14 5.81 6.28
C THR A 62 -23.48 5.70 7.65
N LYS A 63 -23.61 6.78 8.44
CA LYS A 63 -23.10 6.81 9.80
C LYS A 63 -23.73 5.69 10.64
N GLU A 64 -25.04 5.50 10.54
CA GLU A 64 -25.81 4.52 11.32
C GLU A 64 -25.31 3.08 11.08
N ASN A 65 -24.98 2.77 9.83
CA ASN A 65 -24.49 1.44 9.44
C ASN A 65 -23.05 1.17 9.86
N LEU A 66 -22.27 2.21 10.17
CA LEU A 66 -20.87 2.09 10.59
C LEU A 66 -20.65 2.24 12.10
N LEU A 67 -21.64 2.67 12.87
CA LEU A 67 -21.57 2.77 14.33
C LEU A 67 -21.62 1.39 15.01
N GLY A 68 -21.05 1.30 16.22
CA GLY A 68 -21.07 0.08 17.04
C GLY A 68 -20.14 -1.03 16.58
N HIS A 69 -19.09 -0.69 15.82
CA HIS A 69 -18.02 -1.59 15.44
C HIS A 69 -16.73 -1.25 16.19
N ASP A 70 -15.93 -2.26 16.49
CA ASP A 70 -14.62 -2.09 17.14
C ASP A 70 -13.54 -1.68 16.12
N VAL A 71 -13.72 -2.11 14.86
CA VAL A 71 -12.80 -1.84 13.75
C VAL A 71 -13.58 -1.45 12.50
N VAL A 72 -13.18 -0.38 11.82
CA VAL A 72 -13.72 0.04 10.53
C VAL A 72 -12.60 0.19 9.50
N PHE A 73 -12.72 -0.53 8.39
CA PHE A 73 -11.86 -0.38 7.23
C PHE A 73 -12.52 0.55 6.23
N LEU A 74 -11.82 1.61 5.83
CA LEU A 74 -12.26 2.54 4.80
C LEU A 74 -11.61 2.14 3.46
N ALA A 75 -12.34 1.42 2.62
CA ALA A 75 -11.93 1.00 1.28
C ALA A 75 -12.62 1.87 0.22
N LEU A 76 -12.62 3.17 0.44
CA LEU A 76 -13.32 4.17 -0.36
C LEU A 76 -12.41 4.78 -1.43
N PRO A 77 -12.98 5.38 -2.48
CA PRO A 77 -12.22 6.23 -3.39
C PRO A 77 -11.47 7.34 -2.64
N HIS A 78 -10.31 7.73 -3.17
CA HIS A 78 -9.53 8.85 -2.60
C HIS A 78 -10.40 10.09 -2.42
N THR A 79 -10.15 10.85 -1.38
CA THR A 79 -10.89 12.05 -0.95
C THR A 79 -12.31 11.79 -0.39
N LYS A 80 -12.65 10.52 -0.13
CA LYS A 80 -13.94 10.14 0.47
C LYS A 80 -13.83 9.58 1.88
N SER A 81 -12.66 9.15 2.29
CA SER A 81 -12.43 8.60 3.64
C SER A 81 -12.50 9.68 4.72
N ALA A 82 -12.08 10.90 4.40
CA ALA A 82 -12.04 12.01 5.36
C ALA A 82 -13.41 12.34 5.95
N GLU A 83 -14.46 12.38 5.12
CA GLU A 83 -15.84 12.59 5.57
C GLU A 83 -16.30 11.45 6.49
N VAL A 84 -16.15 10.21 6.03
CA VAL A 84 -16.61 9.03 6.76
C VAL A 84 -15.89 8.87 8.11
N ALA A 85 -14.60 9.21 8.16
CA ALA A 85 -13.83 9.18 9.38
C ALA A 85 -14.39 10.06 10.50
N THR A 86 -15.06 11.17 10.15
CA THR A 86 -15.70 12.07 11.14
C THR A 86 -16.95 11.46 11.80
N TRP A 87 -17.49 10.39 11.24
CA TRP A 87 -18.67 9.71 11.81
C TRP A 87 -18.28 8.75 12.95
N LEU A 88 -17.00 8.34 13.01
CA LEU A 88 -16.51 7.27 13.86
C LEU A 88 -15.93 7.80 15.16
N GLU A 89 -16.27 7.16 16.27
CA GLU A 89 -15.82 7.51 17.61
C GLU A 89 -14.30 7.30 17.78
N ASP A 90 -13.68 8.01 18.72
CA ASP A 90 -12.22 8.03 18.88
C ASP A 90 -11.63 6.70 19.35
N ASP A 91 -12.41 5.86 20.00
CA ASP A 91 -11.99 4.54 20.51
C ASP A 91 -12.09 3.44 19.45
N VAL A 92 -12.78 3.67 18.33
CA VAL A 92 -12.87 2.75 17.20
C VAL A 92 -11.53 2.74 16.45
N LEU A 93 -10.99 1.55 16.18
CA LEU A 93 -9.84 1.40 15.29
C LEU A 93 -10.24 1.61 13.83
N VAL A 94 -9.68 2.61 13.19
CA VAL A 94 -9.96 2.93 11.78
C VAL A 94 -8.70 2.76 10.93
N LEU A 95 -8.82 1.93 9.88
CA LEU A 95 -7.77 1.72 8.89
C LEU A 95 -8.25 2.32 7.55
N ASP A 96 -7.61 3.41 7.11
CA ASP A 96 -7.91 4.01 5.81
C ASP A 96 -7.04 3.40 4.72
N CYS A 97 -7.66 2.65 3.81
CA CYS A 97 -7.01 2.11 2.60
C CYS A 97 -7.01 3.12 1.44
N GLY A 98 -7.69 4.26 1.61
CA GLY A 98 -7.60 5.42 0.73
C GLY A 98 -6.26 6.14 0.88
N ALA A 99 -6.19 7.36 0.37
CA ALA A 99 -4.98 8.17 0.43
C ALA A 99 -5.11 9.40 1.34
N ASP A 100 -6.27 9.58 1.94
CA ASP A 100 -6.69 10.86 2.54
C ASP A 100 -5.80 11.28 3.72
N PHE A 101 -5.20 10.32 4.40
CA PHE A 101 -4.44 10.55 5.62
C PHE A 101 -2.96 10.12 5.56
N ARG A 102 -2.43 9.81 4.34
CA ARG A 102 -1.05 9.32 4.19
C ARG A 102 0.00 10.41 4.28
N LEU A 103 -0.27 11.58 3.67
CA LEU A 103 0.70 12.67 3.56
C LEU A 103 0.66 13.56 4.79
N GLU A 104 1.86 13.90 5.29
CA GLU A 104 2.07 14.84 6.39
C GLU A 104 1.98 16.29 5.90
N SER A 105 2.37 16.55 4.64
CA SER A 105 2.34 17.88 4.02
C SER A 105 0.99 18.16 3.38
N ALA A 106 0.30 19.20 3.86
CA ALA A 106 -0.93 19.70 3.27
C ALA A 106 -0.71 20.21 1.83
N GLU A 107 0.40 20.90 1.58
CA GLU A 107 0.75 21.43 0.27
C GLU A 107 0.90 20.30 -0.77
N GLU A 108 1.64 19.25 -0.43
CA GLU A 108 1.82 18.09 -1.32
C GLU A 108 0.50 17.32 -1.52
N PHE A 109 -0.32 17.18 -0.48
CA PHE A 109 -1.62 16.56 -0.63
C PHE A 109 -2.52 17.35 -1.60
N GLU A 110 -2.68 18.65 -1.39
CA GLU A 110 -3.50 19.51 -2.23
C GLU A 110 -2.99 19.58 -3.68
N LYS A 111 -1.67 19.60 -3.85
CA LYS A 111 -1.03 19.59 -5.17
C LYS A 111 -1.34 18.33 -5.97
N PHE A 112 -1.27 17.14 -5.35
CA PHE A 112 -1.41 15.86 -6.03
C PHE A 112 -2.84 15.33 -6.06
N TYR A 113 -3.64 15.57 -5.02
CA TYR A 113 -5.02 15.07 -4.91
C TYR A 113 -6.09 16.08 -5.28
N LYS A 114 -5.74 17.37 -5.41
CA LYS A 114 -6.66 18.48 -5.76
C LYS A 114 -7.86 18.55 -4.80
N SER A 115 -7.65 18.29 -3.54
CA SER A 115 -8.63 18.26 -2.47
C SER A 115 -8.03 18.84 -1.18
N PRO A 116 -8.82 19.42 -0.27
CA PRO A 116 -8.33 19.86 1.02
C PRO A 116 -7.69 18.73 1.83
N HIS A 117 -6.60 19.02 2.50
CA HIS A 117 -5.92 18.08 3.40
C HIS A 117 -6.70 17.91 4.71
N ALA A 118 -7.04 16.68 5.06
CA ALA A 118 -7.82 16.36 6.25
C ALA A 118 -6.98 16.00 7.49
N GLY A 119 -5.68 16.25 7.42
CA GLY A 119 -4.71 15.81 8.44
C GLY A 119 -3.99 14.53 8.04
N SER A 120 -3.09 14.05 8.89
CA SER A 120 -2.34 12.81 8.68
C SER A 120 -2.55 11.84 9.84
N TRP A 121 -2.55 10.53 9.53
CA TRP A 121 -2.64 9.47 10.51
C TRP A 121 -1.33 8.70 10.61
N THR A 122 -1.22 7.85 11.64
CA THR A 122 -0.07 6.96 11.77
C THR A 122 0.05 6.06 10.54
N TYR A 123 1.19 6.14 9.86
CA TYR A 123 1.41 5.40 8.62
C TYR A 123 1.52 3.90 8.86
N GLY A 124 0.72 3.10 8.18
CA GLY A 124 0.48 1.68 8.44
C GLY A 124 1.46 0.73 7.75
N MET A 125 2.76 1.06 7.71
CA MET A 125 3.83 0.18 7.22
C MET A 125 4.75 -0.19 8.40
N PRO A 126 4.57 -1.34 9.05
CA PRO A 126 5.37 -1.73 10.23
C PRO A 126 6.87 -1.76 9.99
N GLU A 127 7.29 -2.10 8.77
CA GLU A 127 8.69 -2.26 8.35
C GLU A 127 9.37 -0.94 7.98
N LEU A 128 8.62 0.16 7.86
CA LEU A 128 9.17 1.47 7.49
C LEU A 128 10.21 1.93 8.52
N LEU A 129 11.39 2.26 8.02
CA LEU A 129 12.43 2.94 8.81
C LEU A 129 12.01 4.38 9.07
N ILE A 130 12.10 4.84 10.31
CA ILE A 130 11.66 6.18 10.71
C ILE A 130 12.81 7.04 11.21
N GLU A 131 13.71 6.50 12.02
CA GLU A 131 14.90 7.18 12.52
C GLU A 131 15.95 6.14 12.92
N GLY A 132 17.14 6.21 12.36
CA GLY A 132 18.18 5.23 12.61
C GLY A 132 17.72 3.81 12.27
N ASN A 133 17.61 2.95 13.30
CA ASN A 133 17.11 1.58 13.17
C ASN A 133 15.67 1.40 13.66
N SER A 134 15.03 2.46 14.16
CA SER A 134 13.65 2.39 14.65
C SER A 134 12.68 2.16 13.49
N LYS A 135 11.65 1.37 13.75
CA LYS A 135 10.63 1.04 12.76
C LYS A 135 9.27 1.63 13.14
N GLN A 136 8.48 1.91 12.13
CA GLN A 136 7.11 2.43 12.29
C GLN A 136 6.23 1.53 13.17
N ARG A 137 6.53 0.24 13.26
CA ARG A 137 5.87 -0.72 14.16
C ARG A 137 5.77 -0.22 15.59
N GLU A 138 6.82 0.46 16.08
CA GLU A 138 6.86 1.00 17.43
C GLU A 138 5.81 2.10 17.66
N LYS A 139 5.51 2.88 16.59
CA LYS A 139 4.50 3.93 16.63
C LYS A 139 3.08 3.44 16.39
N LEU A 140 2.90 2.25 15.80
CA LEU A 140 1.57 1.70 15.50
C LEU A 140 0.85 1.16 16.73
N SER A 141 1.59 0.73 17.74
CA SER A 141 0.98 0.15 18.96
C SER A 141 0.06 1.15 19.66
N GLY A 142 -1.18 0.74 19.90
CA GLY A 142 -2.20 1.57 20.58
C GLY A 142 -2.85 2.65 19.70
N GLN A 143 -2.44 2.80 18.45
CA GLN A 143 -3.05 3.78 17.55
C GLN A 143 -4.45 3.37 17.11
N LYS A 144 -5.33 4.35 17.01
CA LYS A 144 -6.73 4.17 16.58
C LYS A 144 -6.98 4.68 15.16
N ARG A 145 -6.06 5.42 14.59
CA ARG A 145 -6.16 6.02 13.25
C ARG A 145 -4.92 5.64 12.45
N ILE A 146 -5.11 4.77 11.45
CA ILE A 146 -4.00 4.18 10.67
C ILE A 146 -4.25 4.43 9.17
N ALA A 147 -3.27 5.07 8.52
CA ALA A 147 -3.25 5.26 7.07
C ALA A 147 -2.52 4.10 6.39
N VAL A 148 -3.25 3.25 5.67
CA VAL A 148 -2.68 2.10 4.94
C VAL A 148 -1.88 2.59 3.73
N PRO A 149 -0.65 2.10 3.51
CA PRO A 149 0.24 2.52 2.43
C PRO A 149 -0.33 2.36 1.02
N GLY A 150 0.15 3.21 0.09
CA GLY A 150 -0.04 3.00 -1.34
C GLY A 150 0.80 1.83 -1.85
N CYS A 151 0.28 1.08 -2.83
CA CYS A 151 0.93 -0.14 -3.33
C CYS A 151 2.32 0.12 -3.96
N ASN A 152 2.43 1.13 -4.85
CA ASN A 152 3.72 1.50 -5.44
C ASN A 152 4.65 2.12 -4.40
N ALA A 153 4.11 2.88 -3.45
CA ALA A 153 4.88 3.46 -2.36
C ALA A 153 5.50 2.38 -1.48
N THR A 154 4.76 1.31 -1.18
CA THR A 154 5.27 0.15 -0.45
C THR A 154 6.45 -0.48 -1.17
N ALA A 155 6.29 -0.81 -2.46
CA ALA A 155 7.32 -1.48 -3.25
C ALA A 155 8.62 -0.66 -3.33
N ILE A 156 8.52 0.64 -3.62
CA ILE A 156 9.69 1.52 -3.76
C ILE A 156 10.35 1.77 -2.41
N THR A 157 9.56 2.04 -1.37
CA THR A 157 10.10 2.34 -0.03
C THR A 157 10.88 1.16 0.51
N LEU A 158 10.34 -0.06 0.44
CA LEU A 158 11.03 -1.25 0.94
C LEU A 158 12.30 -1.56 0.16
N ALA A 159 12.35 -1.25 -1.13
CA ALA A 159 13.53 -1.46 -1.96
C ALA A 159 14.66 -0.45 -1.69
N LEU A 160 14.37 0.79 -1.35
CA LEU A 160 15.38 1.86 -1.30
C LEU A 160 15.76 2.30 0.13
N ALA A 161 14.85 2.13 1.12
CA ALA A 161 15.10 2.63 2.47
C ALA A 161 16.37 2.08 3.15
N PRO A 162 16.73 0.78 3.04
CA PRO A 162 17.97 0.27 3.63
C PRO A 162 19.23 0.91 3.04
N LEU A 163 19.24 1.15 1.73
CA LEU A 163 20.36 1.76 1.02
C LEU A 163 20.59 3.20 1.45
N LEU A 164 19.50 3.95 1.62
CA LEU A 164 19.54 5.35 2.06
C LEU A 164 19.94 5.49 3.52
N ARG A 165 19.46 4.60 4.40
CA ARG A 165 19.83 4.56 5.81
C ARG A 165 21.34 4.44 5.99
N ASP A 166 21.95 3.51 5.26
CA ASP A 166 23.38 3.21 5.39
C ASP A 166 24.26 4.15 4.54
N GLY A 167 23.63 5.00 3.70
CA GLY A 167 24.35 5.92 2.83
C GLY A 167 25.17 5.18 1.76
N LEU A 168 24.58 4.18 1.14
CA LEU A 168 25.21 3.35 0.11
C LEU A 168 24.98 3.89 -1.29
N VAL A 169 23.99 4.73 -1.48
CA VAL A 169 23.56 5.28 -2.78
C VAL A 169 23.41 6.78 -2.72
N ASP A 170 23.47 7.43 -3.88
CA ASP A 170 23.14 8.85 -4.03
C ASP A 170 21.63 9.05 -3.85
N PRO A 171 21.16 9.77 -2.81
CA PRO A 171 19.75 9.99 -2.57
C PRO A 171 19.08 10.89 -3.62
N THR A 172 19.86 11.60 -4.43
CA THR A 172 19.35 12.54 -5.44
C THR A 172 19.17 11.93 -6.82
N ASP A 173 19.60 10.67 -7.02
CA ASP A 173 19.55 9.97 -8.31
C ASP A 173 18.90 8.59 -8.16
N LEU A 174 17.64 8.60 -7.71
CA LEU A 174 16.83 7.38 -7.57
C LEU A 174 15.86 7.27 -8.75
N VAL A 175 15.83 6.10 -9.38
CA VAL A 175 14.91 5.83 -10.48
C VAL A 175 14.11 4.55 -10.20
N SER A 176 12.79 4.63 -10.32
CA SER A 176 11.89 3.49 -10.13
C SER A 176 10.97 3.33 -11.34
N THR A 177 11.03 2.16 -11.96
CA THR A 177 10.11 1.77 -13.04
C THR A 177 9.33 0.54 -12.58
N LEU A 178 8.01 0.64 -12.54
CA LEU A 178 7.14 -0.39 -12.00
C LEU A 178 6.21 -0.96 -13.07
N SER A 179 6.25 -2.28 -13.26
CA SER A 179 5.21 -3.01 -13.98
C SER A 179 4.05 -3.30 -13.03
N VAL A 180 2.90 -2.68 -13.28
CA VAL A 180 1.75 -2.65 -12.37
C VAL A 180 0.58 -3.39 -12.99
N GLY A 181 -0.03 -4.29 -12.22
CA GLY A 181 -1.24 -5.00 -12.63
C GLY A 181 -2.49 -4.09 -12.63
N THR A 182 -3.48 -4.46 -13.43
CA THR A 182 -4.69 -3.65 -13.68
C THR A 182 -5.60 -3.49 -12.47
N SER A 183 -5.58 -4.43 -11.51
CA SER A 183 -6.43 -4.38 -10.32
C SER A 183 -6.20 -3.13 -9.47
N GLY A 184 -5.00 -2.53 -9.53
CA GLY A 184 -4.67 -1.28 -8.83
C GLY A 184 -5.46 -0.06 -9.31
N ALA A 185 -6.02 -0.10 -10.51
CA ALA A 185 -6.89 0.94 -11.05
C ALA A 185 -8.32 0.92 -10.47
N GLY A 186 -8.69 -0.17 -9.77
CA GLY A 186 -10.03 -0.37 -9.21
C GLY A 186 -10.97 -1.14 -10.13
N ARG A 187 -12.03 -1.72 -9.54
CA ARG A 187 -12.98 -2.60 -10.26
C ARG A 187 -13.68 -1.89 -11.43
N ASN A 188 -14.04 -0.64 -11.25
CA ASN A 188 -14.82 0.13 -12.23
C ASN A 188 -13.96 0.89 -13.26
N ALA A 189 -12.63 0.72 -13.23
CA ALA A 189 -11.78 1.33 -14.23
C ALA A 189 -11.98 0.64 -15.59
N GLU A 190 -12.00 1.43 -16.68
CA GLU A 190 -12.16 0.92 -18.05
C GLU A 190 -11.20 -0.23 -18.36
N VAL A 191 -9.96 -0.10 -17.93
CA VAL A 191 -8.91 -1.12 -18.08
C VAL A 191 -9.28 -2.49 -17.49
N ASN A 192 -10.23 -2.57 -16.58
CA ASN A 192 -10.72 -3.80 -15.98
C ASN A 192 -12.09 -4.25 -16.54
N GLN A 193 -12.70 -3.44 -17.43
CA GLN A 193 -14.01 -3.73 -18.03
C GLN A 193 -13.91 -4.26 -19.46
N GLU A 194 -12.80 -3.96 -20.14
CA GLU A 194 -12.56 -4.43 -21.51
C GLU A 194 -11.71 -5.72 -21.49
N PRO A 195 -11.90 -6.68 -22.40
CA PRO A 195 -11.01 -7.86 -22.51
C PRO A 195 -9.68 -7.41 -23.09
N VAL A 196 -8.89 -6.79 -22.25
CA VAL A 196 -8.07 -5.92 -22.73
C VAL A 196 -6.70 -5.88 -22.83
N LEU A 197 -5.89 -5.83 -22.27
CA LEU A 197 -4.54 -5.32 -22.45
C LEU A 197 -3.63 -6.35 -23.12
N ALA A 198 -3.61 -6.31 -24.45
CA ALA A 198 -2.55 -6.94 -25.23
C ALA A 198 -1.26 -6.08 -25.29
N SER A 199 -1.22 -4.97 -24.56
CA SER A 199 -0.08 -4.03 -24.56
C SER A 199 0.21 -3.46 -23.18
N ALA A 200 1.45 -3.01 -22.98
CA ALA A 200 1.87 -2.26 -21.82
C ALA A 200 1.95 -0.76 -22.16
N PHE A 201 1.62 0.12 -21.20
CA PHE A 201 1.75 1.57 -21.40
C PHE A 201 2.09 2.29 -20.09
N ALA A 202 2.92 3.33 -20.20
CA ALA A 202 3.23 4.20 -19.07
C ALA A 202 2.07 5.18 -18.82
N TYR A 203 1.81 5.46 -17.54
CA TYR A 203 0.75 6.37 -17.13
C TYR A 203 1.24 7.32 -16.03
N GLN A 204 0.65 8.50 -15.93
CA GLN A 204 0.99 9.52 -14.93
C GLN A 204 2.51 9.77 -14.78
N VAL A 205 3.22 9.79 -15.92
CA VAL A 205 4.65 10.05 -15.98
C VAL A 205 4.98 11.54 -15.84
N GLY A 206 6.25 11.89 -15.69
CA GLY A 206 6.69 13.29 -15.62
C GLY A 206 6.42 13.94 -14.26
N GLY A 207 6.49 13.18 -13.18
CA GLY A 207 6.42 13.71 -11.82
C GLY A 207 5.01 13.99 -11.30
N ILE A 208 3.96 13.50 -11.97
CA ILE A 208 2.56 13.78 -11.60
C ILE A 208 1.86 12.65 -10.85
N HIS A 209 2.50 11.50 -10.68
CA HIS A 209 1.88 10.37 -9.98
C HIS A 209 1.73 10.64 -8.48
N ARG A 210 0.53 10.37 -7.96
CA ARG A 210 0.15 10.66 -6.55
C ARG A 210 0.97 9.94 -5.50
N HIS A 211 1.66 8.83 -5.83
CA HIS A 211 2.55 8.15 -4.89
C HIS A 211 3.94 8.79 -4.76
N ILE A 212 4.31 9.75 -5.60
CA ILE A 212 5.64 10.41 -5.52
C ILE A 212 5.86 11.07 -4.17
N PRO A 213 4.98 11.98 -3.69
CA PRO A 213 5.17 12.61 -2.39
C PRO A 213 5.15 11.61 -1.24
N GLU A 214 4.35 10.55 -1.33
CA GLU A 214 4.29 9.48 -0.33
C GLU A 214 5.63 8.71 -0.24
N VAL A 215 6.22 8.35 -1.38
CA VAL A 215 7.53 7.70 -1.43
C VAL A 215 8.62 8.61 -0.90
N GLN A 216 8.66 9.86 -1.36
CA GLN A 216 9.67 10.83 -0.91
C GLN A 216 9.59 11.08 0.59
N GLN A 217 8.38 11.27 1.13
CA GLN A 217 8.14 11.39 2.57
C GLN A 217 8.70 10.19 3.34
N ASN A 218 8.45 8.97 2.87
CA ASN A 218 8.90 7.75 3.53
C ASN A 218 10.42 7.59 3.46
N LEU A 219 11.00 7.76 2.28
CA LEU A 219 12.45 7.63 2.08
C LEU A 219 13.24 8.71 2.82
N GLN A 220 12.69 9.91 2.92
CA GLN A 220 13.32 11.02 3.64
C GLN A 220 13.53 10.70 5.13
N LYS A 221 12.71 9.83 5.74
CA LYS A 221 12.85 9.42 7.15
C LYS A 221 14.13 8.63 7.42
N SER A 222 14.68 7.94 6.42
CA SER A 222 15.91 7.15 6.54
C SER A 222 17.12 7.77 5.83
N ALA A 223 16.91 8.72 4.92
CA ALA A 223 17.97 9.31 4.13
C ALA A 223 18.78 10.36 4.90
N LYS A 224 20.09 10.43 4.64
CA LYS A 224 21.01 11.47 5.18
C LYS A 224 21.06 12.75 4.35
N GLY A 225 20.22 12.90 3.35
CA GLY A 225 20.17 14.05 2.44
C GLY A 225 18.81 14.18 1.80
N GLN A 226 18.67 15.17 0.93
CA GLN A 226 17.42 15.35 0.19
C GLN A 226 17.19 14.20 -0.79
N VAL A 227 16.02 13.60 -0.75
CA VAL A 227 15.63 12.52 -1.66
C VAL A 227 15.02 13.10 -2.93
N SER A 228 15.51 12.63 -4.08
CA SER A 228 14.90 12.89 -5.39
C SER A 228 14.62 11.55 -6.10
N LEU A 229 13.40 11.41 -6.62
CA LEU A 229 12.93 10.18 -7.25
C LEU A 229 12.32 10.46 -8.61
N THR A 230 12.82 9.78 -9.63
CA THR A 230 12.12 9.63 -10.91
C THR A 230 11.28 8.36 -10.87
N PHE A 231 9.96 8.48 -11.01
CA PHE A 231 9.04 7.37 -10.95
C PHE A 231 8.24 7.22 -12.23
N THR A 232 8.29 6.03 -12.83
CA THR A 232 7.57 5.67 -14.06
C THR A 232 6.75 4.40 -13.84
N PRO A 233 5.44 4.49 -13.57
CA PRO A 233 4.59 3.32 -13.54
C PRO A 233 4.18 2.92 -14.96
N VAL A 234 4.20 1.61 -15.23
CA VAL A 234 3.79 0.99 -16.48
C VAL A 234 2.68 -0.01 -16.20
N LEU A 235 1.50 0.22 -16.74
CA LEU A 235 0.42 -0.76 -16.67
C LEU A 235 0.72 -1.89 -17.66
N VAL A 236 0.63 -3.11 -17.18
CA VAL A 236 0.94 -4.32 -17.98
C VAL A 236 -0.25 -5.29 -18.01
N PRO A 237 -0.32 -6.20 -18.99
CA PRO A 237 -1.41 -7.18 -19.12
C PRO A 237 -1.31 -8.28 -18.04
N MET A 238 -1.37 -7.87 -16.80
CA MET A 238 -1.35 -8.69 -15.60
C MET A 238 -2.48 -8.18 -14.69
N PHE A 239 -3.27 -9.06 -14.12
CA PHE A 239 -4.38 -8.62 -13.27
C PHE A 239 -3.87 -8.05 -11.94
N ARG A 240 -2.98 -8.75 -11.24
CA ARG A 240 -2.52 -8.39 -9.89
C ARG A 240 -1.00 -8.50 -9.77
N GLY A 241 -0.41 -7.65 -8.96
CA GLY A 241 1.01 -7.65 -8.65
C GLY A 241 1.72 -6.38 -9.10
N ILE A 242 2.92 -6.16 -8.56
CA ILE A 242 3.84 -5.10 -8.94
C ILE A 242 5.24 -5.70 -9.01
N LEU A 243 5.89 -5.58 -10.17
CA LEU A 243 7.32 -5.78 -10.30
C LEU A 243 7.99 -4.41 -10.35
N ALA A 244 8.72 -4.07 -9.29
CA ALA A 244 9.42 -2.81 -9.16
C ALA A 244 10.91 -2.98 -9.51
N VAL A 245 11.37 -2.28 -10.53
CA VAL A 245 12.80 -2.14 -10.86
C VAL A 245 13.26 -0.80 -10.33
N ASN A 246 14.12 -0.83 -9.31
CA ASN A 246 14.67 0.35 -8.68
C ASN A 246 16.16 0.42 -8.96
N THR A 247 16.63 1.53 -9.51
CA THR A 247 18.05 1.79 -9.76
C THR A 247 18.51 2.99 -8.98
N ALA A 248 19.73 2.92 -8.44
CA ALA A 248 20.34 4.00 -7.70
C ALA A 248 21.85 3.96 -7.93
N LYS A 249 22.48 5.13 -8.03
CA LYS A 249 23.93 5.23 -8.20
C LYS A 249 24.62 4.91 -6.88
N LEU A 250 25.52 3.90 -6.92
CA LEU A 250 26.32 3.54 -5.76
C LEU A 250 27.33 4.63 -5.40
N LEU A 251 27.54 4.82 -4.11
CA LEU A 251 28.63 5.66 -3.62
C LEU A 251 29.99 4.92 -3.72
N PRO A 252 31.12 5.62 -3.82
CA PRO A 252 32.43 4.98 -3.98
C PRO A 252 32.75 3.98 -2.88
N GLY A 253 33.21 2.79 -3.27
CA GLY A 253 33.60 1.72 -2.36
C GLY A 253 32.47 0.84 -1.86
N VAL A 254 31.25 1.03 -2.33
CA VAL A 254 30.11 0.16 -2.02
C VAL A 254 30.17 -1.09 -2.90
N ASP A 255 30.05 -2.26 -2.27
CA ASP A 255 29.99 -3.57 -2.92
C ASP A 255 28.65 -4.31 -2.63
N GLU A 256 28.45 -5.47 -3.27
CA GLU A 256 27.25 -6.29 -3.06
C GLU A 256 27.13 -6.73 -1.59
N THR A 257 28.25 -6.98 -0.91
CA THR A 257 28.25 -7.40 0.49
C THR A 257 27.68 -6.32 1.39
N ALA A 258 28.08 -5.07 1.20
CA ALA A 258 27.56 -3.92 1.95
C ALA A 258 26.06 -3.76 1.73
N ILE A 259 25.60 -3.88 0.48
CA ILE A 259 24.19 -3.79 0.13
C ILE A 259 23.39 -4.91 0.81
N ARG A 260 23.81 -6.17 0.67
CA ARG A 260 23.13 -7.31 1.28
C ARG A 260 23.07 -7.22 2.80
N ASN A 261 24.13 -6.73 3.43
CA ASN A 261 24.17 -6.49 4.86
C ASN A 261 23.16 -5.42 5.28
N ALA A 262 23.00 -4.34 4.51
CA ALA A 262 22.00 -3.32 4.76
C ALA A 262 20.59 -3.91 4.76
N PHE A 263 20.22 -4.66 3.72
CA PHE A 263 18.92 -5.33 3.64
C PHE A 263 18.73 -6.35 4.76
N THR A 264 19.70 -7.20 5.02
CA THR A 264 19.61 -8.23 6.08
C THR A 264 19.46 -7.60 7.45
N SER A 265 20.18 -6.51 7.74
CA SER A 265 20.08 -5.81 9.03
C SER A 265 18.70 -5.18 9.25
N VAL A 266 18.03 -4.75 8.18
CA VAL A 266 16.68 -4.14 8.27
C VAL A 266 15.60 -5.20 8.24
N TYR A 267 15.68 -6.16 7.31
CA TYR A 267 14.56 -7.04 7.00
C TYR A 267 14.79 -8.52 7.36
N GLY A 268 15.96 -8.89 7.85
CA GLY A 268 16.28 -10.31 8.13
C GLY A 268 15.37 -10.99 9.15
N THR A 269 14.63 -10.21 9.95
CA THR A 269 13.64 -10.73 10.92
C THR A 269 12.19 -10.43 10.52
N GLU A 270 11.96 -9.84 9.34
CA GLU A 270 10.61 -9.48 8.88
C GLU A 270 9.93 -10.67 8.20
N SER A 271 8.82 -11.12 8.76
CA SER A 271 8.13 -12.33 8.29
C SER A 271 7.56 -12.22 6.87
N PHE A 272 7.32 -10.99 6.38
CA PHE A 272 6.71 -10.74 5.09
C PHE A 272 7.69 -10.24 4.02
N ILE A 273 8.97 -10.05 4.37
CA ILE A 273 10.01 -9.62 3.44
C ILE A 273 11.04 -10.72 3.28
N GLU A 274 11.25 -11.13 2.03
CA GLU A 274 12.22 -12.15 1.65
C GLU A 274 13.32 -11.52 0.78
N ILE A 275 14.57 -11.61 1.26
CA ILE A 275 15.73 -11.18 0.49
C ILE A 275 16.23 -12.41 -0.28
N LEU A 276 16.11 -12.36 -1.59
CA LEU A 276 16.48 -13.49 -2.45
C LEU A 276 18.02 -13.71 -2.48
N PRO A 277 18.48 -14.96 -2.71
CA PRO A 277 19.89 -15.25 -2.92
C PRO A 277 20.50 -14.43 -4.06
N SER A 278 21.84 -14.33 -4.10
CA SER A 278 22.56 -13.69 -5.22
C SER A 278 22.16 -14.32 -6.55
N ALA A 279 22.07 -13.50 -7.58
CA ALA A 279 21.65 -13.88 -8.94
C ALA A 279 20.21 -14.47 -9.04
N THR A 280 19.37 -14.23 -8.03
CA THR A 280 17.96 -14.61 -8.04
C THR A 280 17.09 -13.36 -8.00
N PHE A 281 16.07 -13.30 -8.87
CA PHE A 281 15.21 -12.12 -9.03
C PHE A 281 13.75 -12.48 -8.81
N PRO A 282 12.96 -11.53 -8.27
CA PRO A 282 11.55 -11.78 -7.93
C PRO A 282 10.69 -11.93 -9.17
N ASN A 283 9.62 -12.71 -9.01
CA ASN A 283 8.56 -12.88 -9.99
C ASN A 283 7.21 -12.57 -9.32
N THR A 284 6.32 -11.86 -9.98
CA THR A 284 5.02 -11.50 -9.41
C THR A 284 4.16 -12.71 -9.04
N SER A 285 4.28 -13.82 -9.78
CA SER A 285 3.55 -15.06 -9.49
C SER A 285 3.97 -15.72 -8.17
N ASP A 286 5.20 -15.50 -7.70
CA ASP A 286 5.74 -16.17 -6.51
C ASP A 286 5.16 -15.60 -5.21
N VAL A 287 4.62 -14.40 -5.28
CA VAL A 287 4.01 -13.69 -4.13
C VAL A 287 2.51 -13.47 -4.29
N GLU A 288 1.91 -13.93 -5.38
CA GLU A 288 0.48 -13.77 -5.65
C GLU A 288 -0.36 -14.41 -4.54
N PHE A 289 -1.43 -13.74 -4.12
CA PHE A 289 -2.32 -14.14 -3.01
C PHE A 289 -1.65 -14.27 -1.64
N THR A 290 -0.41 -13.80 -1.49
CA THR A 290 0.31 -13.74 -0.22
C THR A 290 0.45 -12.30 0.27
N ASN A 291 0.98 -12.15 1.51
CA ASN A 291 1.40 -10.84 2.05
C ASN A 291 2.93 -10.65 1.96
N LYS A 292 3.59 -11.35 1.03
CA LYS A 292 5.04 -11.34 0.90
C LYS A 292 5.52 -10.28 -0.10
N VAL A 293 6.71 -9.78 0.17
CA VAL A 293 7.54 -8.98 -0.74
C VAL A 293 8.86 -9.71 -0.93
N GLN A 294 9.25 -9.95 -2.18
CA GLN A 294 10.56 -10.47 -2.52
C GLN A 294 11.47 -9.35 -3.04
N ILE A 295 12.74 -9.37 -2.61
CA ILE A 295 13.75 -8.39 -3.00
C ILE A 295 14.93 -9.11 -3.60
N GLY A 296 15.19 -8.88 -4.88
CA GLY A 296 16.41 -9.29 -5.59
C GLY A 296 17.38 -8.12 -5.70
N ILE A 297 18.69 -8.40 -5.67
CA ILE A 297 19.74 -7.39 -5.69
C ILE A 297 20.72 -7.74 -6.81
N ALA A 298 21.07 -6.73 -7.62
CA ALA A 298 22.14 -6.82 -8.61
C ALA A 298 22.95 -5.52 -8.62
N ILE A 299 24.23 -5.63 -8.93
CA ILE A 299 25.11 -4.48 -9.22
C ILE A 299 25.41 -4.50 -10.72
N ASP A 300 25.23 -3.35 -11.34
CA ASP A 300 25.71 -3.09 -12.70
C ASP A 300 27.09 -2.44 -12.59
N GLU A 301 28.08 -3.06 -13.23
CA GLU A 301 29.49 -2.59 -13.23
C GLU A 301 29.79 -1.59 -14.36
N ALA A 302 28.76 -1.17 -15.16
CA ALA A 302 28.92 -0.28 -16.31
C ALA A 302 29.19 1.19 -15.94
#